data_aac2565e31cd21131a089e90e3ab9e9d
#
_entry.id   aac2565e31cd21131a089e90e3ab9e9d
#
_cell.length_a   1.000
_cell.length_b   1.000
_cell.length_c   1.000
_cell.angle_alpha   90.00
_cell.angle_beta   90.00
_cell.angle_gamma   90.00
#
_symmetry.space_group_name_H-M   'P 1'
#
loop_
_entity.id
_entity.type
_entity.pdbx_description
1 polymer ?
#
loop_
_entity_poly.entity_id
_entity_poly.type
_entity_poly.pdbx_seq_one_letter_code
_entity_poly.pdbx_strand_id
1 'polypeptide(L)'
;MKKENLFVILTGVVIGIAALVLTALGNPANMGFCIACFERDIAGAVGLHSAAKVQYVRPEIIGLVLGSFLMAIATKEWKAKAGSSPALRFVLGAFVMIGALAFLGCPLRMVLRLAGGDLNAVVGLAGFAAGIFLGTIFIRKGFTLQRNYTTKTLDGTVLPAVMTGLLILFIAVPTLFKLSEEGPGSKHAPFFIALVIALVVGALAQKSRMCMVGGLRDTMMFKDMHLLWGFIAIFVTVLIGNLIGGSFKLGFPSRPVAHSSHVWNFLGMLLAGWGSVLLGGCPLRQLILAGSGNADSAVTVFGMIVGAAFAHNFGLAGNADSVSEAGEYVVGGISTKGKVAVILGIVIVLVVSYVNSMKKQEAKTNG
;
A
#
# COMPACT_ATOMS: atom_id res chain seq x y z
N MET A 1 -10.82 2.80 28.06
CA MET A 1 -10.58 2.64 26.60
C MET A 1 -11.72 1.80 26.04
N LYS A 2 -12.37 2.20 24.92
CA LYS A 2 -13.47 1.42 24.33
C LYS A 2 -12.93 0.06 23.85
N LYS A 3 -13.72 -1.02 23.95
CA LYS A 3 -13.31 -2.37 23.49
C LYS A 3 -12.85 -2.41 22.03
N GLU A 4 -13.46 -1.59 21.18
CA GLU A 4 -13.11 -1.45 19.76
C GLU A 4 -11.69 -0.91 19.56
N ASN A 5 -11.27 0.09 20.35
CA ASN A 5 -9.90 0.61 20.29
C ASN A 5 -8.86 -0.42 20.69
N LEU A 6 -9.16 -1.25 21.70
CA LEU A 6 -8.27 -2.34 22.13
C LEU A 6 -8.04 -3.34 21.00
N PHE A 7 -9.08 -3.71 20.26
CA PHE A 7 -8.96 -4.65 19.16
C PHE A 7 -8.09 -4.11 18.01
N VAL A 8 -8.24 -2.82 17.66
CA VAL A 8 -7.40 -2.16 16.64
C VAL A 8 -5.94 -2.08 17.10
N ILE A 9 -5.69 -1.77 18.37
CA ILE A 9 -4.34 -1.76 18.96
C ILE A 9 -3.71 -3.16 18.89
N LEU A 10 -4.44 -4.20 19.32
CA LEU A 10 -3.96 -5.59 19.25
C LEU A 10 -3.65 -6.00 17.82
N THR A 11 -4.50 -5.63 16.86
CA THR A 11 -4.23 -5.86 15.43
C THR A 11 -2.93 -5.16 15.00
N GLY A 12 -2.72 -3.91 15.42
CA GLY A 12 -1.49 -3.17 15.14
C GLY A 12 -0.25 -3.84 15.73
N VAL A 13 -0.32 -4.34 16.97
CA VAL A 13 0.76 -5.11 17.61
C VAL A 13 1.08 -6.37 16.80
N VAL A 14 0.05 -7.15 16.41
CA VAL A 14 0.25 -8.37 15.60
C VAL A 14 0.88 -8.05 14.25
N ILE A 15 0.46 -6.99 13.56
CA ILE A 15 1.06 -6.55 12.30
C ILE A 15 2.53 -6.15 12.52
N GLY A 16 2.83 -5.44 13.62
CA GLY A 16 4.20 -5.05 13.97
C GLY A 16 5.09 -6.26 14.22
N ILE A 17 4.64 -7.22 15.03
CA ILE A 17 5.35 -8.49 15.28
C ILE A 17 5.55 -9.26 13.98
N ALA A 18 4.50 -9.41 13.18
CA ALA A 18 4.56 -10.10 11.90
C ALA A 18 5.60 -9.46 10.95
N ALA A 19 5.67 -8.13 10.89
CA ALA A 19 6.67 -7.43 10.09
C ALA A 19 8.10 -7.68 10.57
N LEU A 20 8.33 -7.71 11.88
CA LEU A 20 9.64 -8.04 12.48
C LEU A 20 10.03 -9.49 12.18
N VAL A 21 9.11 -10.43 12.39
CA VAL A 21 9.35 -11.86 12.13
C VAL A 21 9.66 -12.10 10.65
N LEU A 22 8.89 -11.55 9.74
CA LEU A 22 9.12 -11.70 8.30
C LEU A 22 10.47 -11.09 7.87
N THR A 23 10.88 -9.97 8.49
CA THR A 23 12.19 -9.38 8.23
C THR A 23 13.30 -10.27 8.78
N ALA A 24 13.15 -10.82 9.96
CA ALA A 24 14.12 -11.77 10.55
C ALA A 24 14.24 -13.07 9.75
N LEU A 25 13.15 -13.50 9.10
CA LEU A 25 13.11 -14.70 8.25
C LEU A 25 13.59 -14.47 6.81
N GLY A 26 13.97 -13.25 6.44
CA GLY A 26 14.59 -12.97 5.14
C GLY A 26 13.93 -11.91 4.27
N ASN A 27 12.79 -11.35 4.65
CA ASN A 27 12.26 -10.19 3.93
C ASN A 27 13.24 -8.99 4.03
N PRO A 28 13.27 -8.10 3.03
CA PRO A 28 14.17 -6.95 3.08
C PRO A 28 13.96 -6.11 4.34
N ALA A 29 15.03 -5.56 4.90
CA ALA A 29 14.98 -4.72 6.09
C ALA A 29 13.98 -3.56 5.92
N ASN A 30 13.20 -3.26 6.97
CA ASN A 30 12.10 -2.30 6.97
C ASN A 30 11.01 -2.56 5.90
N MET A 31 10.89 -3.81 5.43
CA MET A 31 9.93 -4.20 4.38
C MET A 31 9.20 -5.52 4.76
N GLY A 32 8.99 -5.79 6.03
CA GLY A 32 8.27 -6.98 6.49
C GLY A 32 6.90 -7.10 5.83
N PHE A 33 6.14 -5.98 5.79
CA PHE A 33 4.96 -5.79 4.96
C PHE A 33 5.08 -4.48 4.17
N CYS A 34 5.15 -4.56 2.85
CA CYS A 34 5.05 -3.40 1.96
C CYS A 34 4.13 -3.71 0.79
N ILE A 35 2.90 -3.22 0.85
CA ILE A 35 1.91 -3.54 -0.18
C ILE A 35 2.39 -3.12 -1.57
N ALA A 36 2.85 -1.86 -1.73
CA ALA A 36 3.31 -1.36 -3.02
C ALA A 36 4.51 -2.14 -3.59
N CYS A 37 5.51 -2.44 -2.73
CA CYS A 37 6.68 -3.19 -3.18
C CYS A 37 6.33 -4.66 -3.51
N PHE A 38 5.42 -5.25 -2.78
CA PHE A 38 5.05 -6.65 -2.98
C PHE A 38 4.09 -6.85 -4.17
N GLU A 39 3.16 -5.91 -4.41
CA GLU A 39 2.38 -5.90 -5.65
C GLU A 39 3.27 -5.66 -6.88
N ARG A 40 4.28 -4.79 -6.77
CA ARG A 40 5.31 -4.59 -7.78
C ARG A 40 6.06 -5.91 -8.07
N ASP A 41 6.50 -6.61 -7.03
CA ASP A 41 7.24 -7.86 -7.19
C ASP A 41 6.37 -8.92 -7.89
N ILE A 42 5.08 -9.01 -7.55
CA ILE A 42 4.12 -9.88 -8.25
C ILE A 42 3.98 -9.46 -9.72
N ALA A 43 3.82 -8.15 -10.01
CA ALA A 43 3.76 -7.66 -11.39
C ALA A 43 4.99 -8.10 -12.20
N GLY A 44 6.18 -8.07 -11.61
CA GLY A 44 7.40 -8.56 -12.24
C GLY A 44 7.44 -10.07 -12.39
N ALA A 45 7.03 -10.81 -11.38
CA ALA A 45 7.01 -12.28 -11.41
C ALA A 45 6.10 -12.82 -12.54
N VAL A 46 4.95 -12.20 -12.76
CA VAL A 46 4.04 -12.57 -13.86
C VAL A 46 4.43 -11.94 -15.22
N GLY A 47 5.57 -11.23 -15.29
CA GLY A 47 6.12 -10.72 -16.54
C GLY A 47 5.56 -9.37 -17.02
N LEU A 48 4.80 -8.64 -16.19
CA LEU A 48 4.28 -7.31 -16.56
C LEU A 48 5.38 -6.24 -16.60
N HIS A 49 6.55 -6.47 -15.97
CA HIS A 49 7.75 -5.66 -16.14
C HIS A 49 9.03 -6.51 -16.15
N SER A 50 10.12 -5.94 -16.66
CA SER A 50 11.40 -6.63 -16.85
C SER A 50 12.49 -6.26 -15.82
N ALA A 51 12.16 -5.52 -14.75
CA ALA A 51 13.13 -5.11 -13.72
C ALA A 51 13.56 -6.32 -12.87
N ALA A 52 14.70 -6.94 -13.22
CA ALA A 52 15.16 -8.22 -12.68
C ALA A 52 15.35 -8.26 -11.16
N LYS A 53 15.62 -7.11 -10.51
CA LYS A 53 15.85 -7.03 -9.04
C LYS A 53 14.58 -7.05 -8.19
N VAL A 54 13.39 -7.05 -8.79
CA VAL A 54 12.10 -6.83 -8.08
C VAL A 54 10.99 -7.74 -8.64
N GLN A 55 11.29 -9.03 -8.75
CA GLN A 55 10.42 -10.06 -9.30
C GLN A 55 10.31 -11.22 -8.30
N TYR A 56 9.15 -11.40 -7.69
CA TYR A 56 8.85 -12.52 -6.80
C TYR A 56 7.35 -12.66 -6.57
N VAL A 57 6.83 -13.89 -6.49
CA VAL A 57 5.44 -14.13 -6.10
C VAL A 57 5.30 -13.98 -4.60
N ARG A 58 4.86 -12.82 -4.14
CA ARG A 58 4.79 -12.47 -2.72
C ARG A 58 3.61 -13.14 -2.02
N PRO A 59 3.83 -14.16 -1.18
CA PRO A 59 2.77 -14.83 -0.43
C PRO A 59 2.05 -13.90 0.54
N GLU A 60 2.70 -12.80 0.94
CA GLU A 60 2.13 -11.80 1.82
C GLU A 60 0.89 -11.12 1.19
N ILE A 61 0.92 -10.80 -0.11
CA ILE A 61 -0.23 -10.21 -0.81
C ILE A 61 -1.35 -11.24 -0.95
N ILE A 62 -1.00 -12.45 -1.34
CA ILE A 62 -1.95 -13.56 -1.48
C ILE A 62 -2.64 -13.82 -0.13
N GLY A 63 -1.85 -13.95 0.93
CA GLY A 63 -2.36 -14.22 2.28
C GLY A 63 -3.25 -13.09 2.83
N LEU A 64 -2.90 -11.83 2.59
CA LEU A 64 -3.74 -10.68 3.00
C LEU A 64 -5.13 -10.74 2.36
N VAL A 65 -5.21 -11.01 1.05
CA VAL A 65 -6.49 -11.11 0.34
C VAL A 65 -7.29 -12.32 0.80
N LEU A 66 -6.66 -13.50 0.83
CA LEU A 66 -7.35 -14.74 1.22
C LEU A 66 -7.74 -14.74 2.70
N GLY A 67 -6.89 -14.21 3.59
CA GLY A 67 -7.20 -14.06 5.01
C GLY A 67 -8.39 -13.14 5.25
N SER A 68 -8.46 -12.01 4.52
CA SER A 68 -9.62 -11.12 4.59
C SER A 68 -10.88 -11.77 4.02
N PHE A 69 -10.77 -12.54 2.94
CA PHE A 69 -11.87 -13.30 2.34
C PHE A 69 -12.43 -14.33 3.34
N LEU A 70 -11.58 -15.15 3.94
CA LEU A 70 -11.99 -16.15 4.93
C LEU A 70 -12.64 -15.51 6.15
N MET A 71 -12.06 -14.42 6.67
CA MET A 71 -12.64 -13.70 7.81
C MET A 71 -13.99 -13.09 7.46
N ALA A 72 -14.14 -12.48 6.29
CA ALA A 72 -15.39 -11.88 5.85
C ALA A 72 -16.51 -12.93 5.71
N ILE A 73 -16.20 -14.14 5.24
CA ILE A 73 -17.13 -15.27 5.19
C ILE A 73 -17.49 -15.73 6.61
N ALA A 74 -16.48 -15.97 7.46
CA ALA A 74 -16.67 -16.45 8.83
C ALA A 74 -17.54 -15.49 9.67
N THR A 75 -17.40 -14.17 9.46
CA THR A 75 -18.19 -13.15 10.16
C THR A 75 -19.49 -12.78 9.43
N LYS A 76 -19.82 -13.45 8.30
CA LYS A 76 -20.99 -13.13 7.46
C LYS A 76 -21.02 -11.68 6.95
N GLU A 77 -19.85 -11.05 6.85
CA GLU A 77 -19.68 -9.67 6.33
C GLU A 77 -19.38 -9.66 4.83
N TRP A 78 -19.10 -10.81 4.21
CA TRP A 78 -18.80 -10.91 2.80
C TRP A 78 -20.01 -10.52 1.94
N LYS A 79 -19.82 -9.53 1.06
CA LYS A 79 -20.87 -9.05 0.13
C LYS A 79 -20.23 -8.60 -1.17
N ALA A 80 -20.68 -9.17 -2.30
CA ALA A 80 -20.30 -8.70 -3.63
C ALA A 80 -20.86 -7.30 -3.85
N LYS A 81 -19.99 -6.33 -4.10
CA LYS A 81 -20.34 -4.92 -4.34
C LYS A 81 -19.50 -4.36 -5.47
N ALA A 82 -20.13 -3.63 -6.39
CA ALA A 82 -19.48 -2.90 -7.47
C ALA A 82 -20.32 -1.70 -7.91
N GLY A 83 -19.84 -0.93 -8.89
CA GLY A 83 -20.59 0.11 -9.57
C GLY A 83 -20.09 1.52 -9.37
N SER A 84 -19.02 1.74 -8.57
CA SER A 84 -18.45 3.07 -8.44
C SER A 84 -17.32 3.25 -9.45
N SER A 85 -17.51 4.16 -10.40
CA SER A 85 -16.52 4.71 -11.36
C SER A 85 -15.24 3.86 -11.60
N PRO A 86 -15.31 2.69 -12.25
CA PRO A 86 -14.19 1.75 -12.32
C PRO A 86 -12.96 2.33 -13.02
N ALA A 87 -13.13 3.12 -14.07
CA ALA A 87 -12.04 3.76 -14.78
C ALA A 87 -11.26 4.73 -13.88
N LEU A 88 -11.97 5.56 -13.08
CA LEU A 88 -11.31 6.46 -12.13
C LEU A 88 -10.60 5.70 -11.02
N ARG A 89 -11.18 4.61 -10.52
CA ARG A 89 -10.54 3.76 -9.52
C ARG A 89 -9.26 3.14 -10.02
N PHE A 90 -9.26 2.64 -11.26
CA PHE A 90 -8.08 2.09 -11.89
C PHE A 90 -6.98 3.15 -12.04
N VAL A 91 -7.31 4.31 -12.59
CA VAL A 91 -6.35 5.41 -12.81
C VAL A 91 -5.80 5.95 -11.48
N LEU A 92 -6.66 6.20 -10.50
CA LEU A 92 -6.22 6.64 -9.17
C LEU A 92 -5.35 5.56 -8.50
N GLY A 93 -5.68 4.28 -8.63
CA GLY A 93 -4.86 3.17 -8.16
C GLY A 93 -3.46 3.17 -8.77
N ALA A 94 -3.37 3.38 -10.08
CA ALA A 94 -2.09 3.47 -10.78
C ALA A 94 -1.24 4.65 -10.28
N PHE A 95 -1.83 5.83 -10.09
CA PHE A 95 -1.08 6.98 -9.57
C PHE A 95 -0.72 6.86 -8.08
N VAL A 96 -1.56 6.23 -7.26
CA VAL A 96 -1.20 5.87 -5.88
C VAL A 96 0.04 4.99 -5.87
N MET A 97 0.11 4.01 -6.77
CA MET A 97 1.27 3.13 -6.88
C MET A 97 2.51 3.86 -7.37
N ILE A 98 2.41 4.71 -8.39
CA ILE A 98 3.54 5.53 -8.88
C ILE A 98 4.07 6.42 -7.75
N GLY A 99 3.20 7.09 -7.00
CA GLY A 99 3.61 7.90 -5.84
C GLY A 99 4.28 7.07 -4.73
N ALA A 100 3.74 5.91 -4.42
CA ALA A 100 4.32 5.00 -3.43
C ALA A 100 5.68 4.44 -3.88
N LEU A 101 5.85 4.12 -5.16
CA LEU A 101 7.12 3.64 -5.70
C LEU A 101 8.14 4.76 -5.90
N ALA A 102 7.71 6.01 -6.08
CA ALA A 102 8.60 7.17 -6.03
C ALA A 102 9.24 7.33 -4.65
N PHE A 103 8.50 7.07 -3.58
CA PHE A 103 9.00 7.05 -2.19
C PHE A 103 9.69 5.73 -1.81
N LEU A 104 9.56 4.69 -2.63
CA LEU A 104 9.98 3.31 -2.34
C LEU A 104 9.23 2.68 -1.15
N GLY A 105 7.91 2.90 -1.07
CA GLY A 105 7.10 2.23 -0.07
C GLY A 105 5.69 2.74 0.08
N CYS A 106 4.78 1.86 0.48
CA CYS A 106 3.41 2.23 0.85
C CYS A 106 3.35 2.87 2.25
N PRO A 107 2.21 3.46 2.65
CA PRO A 107 2.06 4.06 3.99
C PRO A 107 2.36 3.10 5.15
N LEU A 108 2.06 1.79 5.01
CA LEU A 108 2.41 0.81 6.04
C LEU A 108 3.92 0.69 6.18
N ARG A 109 4.65 0.53 5.07
CA ARG A 109 6.11 0.50 5.09
C ARG A 109 6.72 1.80 5.62
N MET A 110 6.12 2.94 5.32
CA MET A 110 6.56 4.23 5.87
C MET A 110 6.61 4.19 7.40
N VAL A 111 5.61 3.59 8.07
CA VAL A 111 5.60 3.41 9.54
C VAL A 111 6.72 2.47 9.98
N LEU A 112 6.97 1.37 9.25
CA LEU A 112 8.07 0.45 9.55
C LEU A 112 9.45 1.14 9.41
N ARG A 113 9.62 1.98 8.38
CA ARG A 113 10.83 2.79 8.17
C ARG A 113 11.05 3.79 9.30
N LEU A 114 9.99 4.51 9.71
CA LEU A 114 10.02 5.42 10.87
C LEU A 114 10.48 4.69 12.14
N ALA A 115 9.91 3.52 12.41
CA ALA A 115 10.27 2.70 13.56
C ALA A 115 11.67 2.08 13.46
N GLY A 116 12.28 2.07 12.28
CA GLY A 116 13.70 1.73 12.06
C GLY A 116 14.67 2.90 12.16
N GLY A 117 14.17 4.13 12.43
CA GLY A 117 14.99 5.35 12.54
C GLY A 117 15.27 6.06 11.20
N ASP A 118 14.56 5.71 10.14
CA ASP A 118 14.69 6.36 8.83
C ASP A 118 13.97 7.72 8.80
N LEU A 119 14.74 8.79 8.86
CA LEU A 119 14.20 10.16 8.85
C LEU A 119 13.61 10.57 7.48
N ASN A 120 13.95 9.88 6.38
CA ASN A 120 13.28 10.10 5.10
C ASN A 120 11.80 9.74 5.17
N ALA A 121 11.44 8.82 6.06
CA ALA A 121 10.04 8.45 6.28
C ALA A 121 9.25 9.52 7.05
N VAL A 122 9.91 10.41 7.81
CA VAL A 122 9.27 11.61 8.41
C VAL A 122 8.81 12.55 7.30
N VAL A 123 9.67 12.78 6.31
CA VAL A 123 9.36 13.62 5.13
C VAL A 123 8.21 12.98 4.33
N GLY A 124 8.24 11.65 4.16
CA GLY A 124 7.16 10.89 3.53
C GLY A 124 5.84 11.01 4.30
N LEU A 125 5.87 10.92 5.64
CA LEU A 125 4.70 11.09 6.49
C LEU A 125 4.09 12.48 6.36
N ALA A 126 4.92 13.53 6.32
CA ALA A 126 4.46 14.89 6.09
C ALA A 126 3.76 15.03 4.73
N GLY A 127 4.35 14.47 3.65
CA GLY A 127 3.72 14.42 2.33
C GLY A 127 2.40 13.65 2.33
N PHE A 128 2.37 12.48 2.96
CA PHE A 128 1.17 11.64 3.07
C PHE A 128 0.04 12.34 3.82
N ALA A 129 0.35 12.98 4.94
CA ALA A 129 -0.61 13.77 5.72
C ALA A 129 -1.14 14.97 4.92
N ALA A 130 -0.26 15.70 4.21
CA ALA A 130 -0.64 16.79 3.32
C ALA A 130 -1.57 16.32 2.19
N GLY A 131 -1.26 15.17 1.55
CA GLY A 131 -2.11 14.58 0.52
C GLY A 131 -3.49 14.19 1.04
N ILE A 132 -3.57 13.57 2.23
CA ILE A 132 -4.85 13.27 2.88
C ILE A 132 -5.62 14.54 3.19
N PHE A 133 -4.95 15.57 3.72
CA PHE A 133 -5.59 16.86 4.00
C PHE A 133 -6.20 17.48 2.75
N LEU A 134 -5.44 17.53 1.64
CA LEU A 134 -5.96 18.04 0.36
C LEU A 134 -7.17 17.22 -0.11
N GLY A 135 -7.09 15.90 -0.07
CA GLY A 135 -8.22 15.05 -0.46
C GLY A 135 -9.44 15.21 0.43
N THR A 136 -9.26 15.47 1.73
CA THR A 136 -10.39 15.72 2.65
C THR A 136 -11.12 17.03 2.34
N ILE A 137 -10.41 18.04 1.82
CA ILE A 137 -11.05 19.30 1.34
C ILE A 137 -12.04 18.98 0.21
N PHE A 138 -11.63 18.14 -0.76
CA PHE A 138 -12.50 17.77 -1.87
C PHE A 138 -13.67 16.86 -1.44
N ILE A 139 -13.43 15.94 -0.48
CA ILE A 139 -14.51 15.13 0.11
C ILE A 139 -15.55 16.04 0.78
N ARG A 140 -15.14 17.06 1.54
CA ARG A 140 -16.04 18.05 2.15
C ARG A 140 -16.80 18.86 1.10
N LYS A 141 -16.18 19.14 -0.04
CA LYS A 141 -16.83 19.82 -1.19
C LYS A 141 -17.76 18.90 -1.98
N GLY A 142 -17.91 17.63 -1.58
CA GLY A 142 -18.86 16.68 -2.18
C GLY A 142 -18.26 15.71 -3.18
N PHE A 143 -16.93 15.57 -3.25
CA PHE A 143 -16.29 14.56 -4.09
C PHE A 143 -16.89 13.17 -3.83
N THR A 144 -17.18 12.44 -4.90
CA THR A 144 -17.66 11.07 -4.84
C THR A 144 -17.24 10.28 -6.08
N LEU A 145 -16.89 9.02 -5.89
CA LEU A 145 -16.72 8.04 -6.99
C LEU A 145 -18.02 7.31 -7.30
N GLN A 146 -19.15 7.84 -6.85
CA GLN A 146 -20.50 7.26 -6.91
C GLN A 146 -20.72 6.09 -5.94
N ARG A 147 -21.96 5.62 -5.86
CA ARG A 147 -22.35 4.54 -4.95
C ARG A 147 -22.05 3.19 -5.58
N ASN A 148 -21.63 2.24 -4.75
CA ASN A 148 -21.64 0.84 -5.11
C ASN A 148 -22.97 0.19 -4.77
N TYR A 149 -23.29 -0.87 -5.49
CA TYR A 149 -24.50 -1.67 -5.34
C TYR A 149 -24.11 -3.13 -5.10
N THR A 150 -25.02 -3.91 -4.54
CA THR A 150 -24.87 -5.36 -4.47
C THR A 150 -24.91 -5.92 -5.90
N THR A 151 -23.91 -6.72 -6.25
CA THR A 151 -23.74 -7.32 -7.57
C THR A 151 -23.75 -8.84 -7.49
N LYS A 152 -23.52 -9.51 -8.62
CA LYS A 152 -23.39 -10.98 -8.66
C LYS A 152 -22.21 -11.44 -7.82
N THR A 153 -22.33 -12.58 -7.19
CA THR A 153 -21.26 -13.20 -6.36
C THR A 153 -19.93 -13.27 -7.11
N LEU A 154 -19.96 -13.56 -8.41
CA LEU A 154 -18.76 -13.65 -9.25
C LEU A 154 -17.92 -12.37 -9.21
N ASP A 155 -18.55 -11.19 -9.27
CA ASP A 155 -17.84 -9.91 -9.30
C ASP A 155 -16.99 -9.71 -8.03
N GLY A 156 -17.52 -10.10 -6.87
CA GLY A 156 -16.83 -9.99 -5.59
C GLY A 156 -15.74 -11.05 -5.36
N THR A 157 -15.75 -12.15 -6.13
CA THR A 157 -14.77 -13.25 -5.99
C THR A 157 -13.57 -13.10 -6.93
N VAL A 158 -13.56 -12.15 -7.85
CA VAL A 158 -12.50 -12.00 -8.86
C VAL A 158 -11.10 -11.94 -8.25
N LEU A 159 -10.84 -11.03 -7.30
CA LEU A 159 -9.50 -10.92 -6.74
C LEU A 159 -9.12 -12.12 -5.86
N PRO A 160 -9.96 -12.63 -4.95
CA PRO A 160 -9.69 -13.90 -4.25
C PRO A 160 -9.39 -15.07 -5.19
N ALA A 161 -10.14 -15.20 -6.30
CA ALA A 161 -9.91 -16.25 -7.28
C ALA A 161 -8.57 -16.09 -8.02
N VAL A 162 -8.22 -14.85 -8.43
CA VAL A 162 -6.92 -14.54 -9.04
C VAL A 162 -5.77 -14.88 -8.08
N MET A 163 -5.87 -14.51 -6.80
CA MET A 163 -4.85 -14.81 -5.81
C MET A 163 -4.74 -16.30 -5.51
N THR A 164 -5.86 -17.03 -5.48
CA THR A 164 -5.86 -18.49 -5.35
C THR A 164 -5.24 -19.15 -6.58
N GLY A 165 -5.59 -18.70 -7.79
CA GLY A 165 -4.98 -19.18 -9.04
C GLY A 165 -3.48 -18.94 -9.08
N LEU A 166 -3.04 -17.74 -8.69
CA LEU A 166 -1.61 -17.39 -8.58
C LEU A 166 -0.87 -18.30 -7.59
N LEU A 167 -1.47 -18.59 -6.43
CA LEU A 167 -0.92 -19.50 -5.43
C LEU A 167 -0.78 -20.91 -5.99
N ILE A 168 -1.83 -21.46 -6.60
CA ILE A 168 -1.82 -22.81 -7.17
C ILE A 168 -0.78 -22.91 -8.29
N LEU A 169 -0.74 -21.94 -9.20
CA LEU A 169 0.23 -21.93 -10.31
C LEU A 169 1.67 -21.82 -9.81
N PHE A 170 1.93 -21.01 -8.78
CA PHE A 170 3.27 -20.89 -8.23
C PHE A 170 3.76 -22.18 -7.56
N ILE A 171 2.86 -22.91 -6.90
CA ILE A 171 3.20 -24.20 -6.27
C ILE A 171 3.36 -25.29 -7.33
N ALA A 172 2.47 -25.34 -8.33
CA ALA A 172 2.45 -26.39 -9.33
C ALA A 172 3.53 -26.23 -10.42
N VAL A 173 3.77 -25.00 -10.88
CA VAL A 173 4.65 -24.68 -11.99
C VAL A 173 5.46 -23.41 -11.70
N PRO A 174 6.41 -23.44 -10.74
CA PRO A 174 7.20 -22.26 -10.35
C PRO A 174 8.02 -21.68 -11.49
N THR A 175 8.40 -22.47 -12.48
CA THR A 175 9.17 -22.07 -13.66
C THR A 175 8.41 -21.11 -14.59
N LEU A 176 7.11 -20.97 -14.42
CA LEU A 176 6.30 -20.00 -15.17
C LEU A 176 6.62 -18.56 -14.75
N PHE A 177 7.16 -18.37 -13.54
CA PHE A 177 7.36 -17.06 -12.94
C PHE A 177 8.82 -16.60 -13.08
N LYS A 178 8.98 -15.29 -13.28
CA LYS A 178 10.28 -14.64 -13.20
C LYS A 178 10.63 -14.42 -11.73
N LEU A 179 11.78 -14.87 -11.31
CA LEU A 179 12.26 -14.75 -9.94
C LEU A 179 13.60 -14.00 -9.93
N SER A 180 13.75 -13.04 -9.04
CA SER A 180 14.98 -12.27 -8.87
C SER A 180 16.07 -13.12 -8.24
N GLU A 181 17.28 -13.08 -8.80
CA GLU A 181 18.49 -13.68 -8.22
C GLU A 181 19.18 -12.71 -7.26
N GLU A 182 19.00 -11.40 -7.45
CA GLU A 182 19.58 -10.33 -6.62
C GLU A 182 18.55 -9.24 -6.29
N GLY A 183 18.94 -8.33 -5.38
CA GLY A 183 18.14 -7.18 -5.01
C GLY A 183 16.99 -7.50 -4.04
N PRO A 184 16.01 -6.61 -3.89
CA PRO A 184 14.90 -6.80 -2.95
C PRO A 184 13.98 -7.99 -3.29
N GLY A 185 13.87 -8.36 -4.57
CA GLY A 185 13.03 -9.48 -5.01
C GLY A 185 13.55 -10.85 -4.58
N SER A 186 14.90 -10.99 -4.52
CA SER A 186 15.52 -12.25 -4.07
C SER A 186 15.48 -12.45 -2.54
N LYS A 187 15.17 -11.37 -1.79
CA LYS A 187 15.04 -11.43 -0.33
C LYS A 187 13.60 -11.71 0.05
N HIS A 188 13.37 -12.85 0.66
CA HIS A 188 12.02 -13.24 1.10
C HIS A 188 12.07 -14.25 2.24
N ALA A 189 11.10 -14.19 3.12
CA ALA A 189 10.87 -15.21 4.14
C ALA A 189 10.42 -16.54 3.48
N PRO A 190 10.52 -17.68 4.18
CA PRO A 190 10.01 -18.95 3.67
C PRO A 190 8.54 -18.83 3.26
N PHE A 191 8.22 -19.26 2.04
CA PHE A 191 6.94 -19.00 1.36
C PHE A 191 5.71 -19.33 2.21
N PHE A 192 5.65 -20.55 2.75
CA PHE A 192 4.47 -20.99 3.53
C PHE A 192 4.35 -20.28 4.87
N ILE A 193 5.46 -19.94 5.51
CA ILE A 193 5.45 -19.17 6.78
C ILE A 193 4.92 -17.76 6.51
N ALA A 194 5.42 -17.12 5.46
CA ALA A 194 4.94 -15.79 5.07
C ALA A 194 3.45 -15.80 4.67
N LEU A 195 3.00 -16.85 3.98
CA LEU A 195 1.59 -17.03 3.63
C LEU A 195 0.70 -17.14 4.88
N VAL A 196 1.06 -18.00 5.84
CA VAL A 196 0.28 -18.20 7.07
C VAL A 196 0.23 -16.91 7.91
N ILE A 197 1.37 -16.23 8.09
CA ILE A 197 1.41 -14.94 8.80
C ILE A 197 0.51 -13.91 8.10
N ALA A 198 0.56 -13.84 6.77
CA ALA A 198 -0.25 -12.90 6.01
C ALA A 198 -1.75 -13.24 6.03
N LEU A 199 -2.12 -14.53 6.06
CA LEU A 199 -3.51 -14.96 6.26
C LEU A 199 -4.06 -14.43 7.60
N VAL A 200 -3.29 -14.58 8.68
CA VAL A 200 -3.68 -14.07 10.02
C VAL A 200 -3.79 -12.56 10.01
N VAL A 201 -2.80 -11.86 9.44
CA VAL A 201 -2.82 -10.39 9.35
C VAL A 201 -4.00 -9.91 8.49
N GLY A 202 -4.28 -10.57 7.37
CA GLY A 202 -5.42 -10.26 6.50
C GLY A 202 -6.77 -10.42 7.22
N ALA A 203 -6.93 -11.50 7.97
CA ALA A 203 -8.11 -11.76 8.78
C ALA A 203 -8.32 -10.68 9.87
N LEU A 204 -7.28 -10.35 10.61
CA LEU A 204 -7.33 -9.30 11.65
C LEU A 204 -7.56 -7.91 11.06
N ALA A 205 -6.91 -7.58 9.94
CA ALA A 205 -7.09 -6.30 9.24
C ALA A 205 -8.51 -6.13 8.68
N GLN A 206 -9.16 -7.23 8.25
CA GLN A 206 -10.58 -7.21 7.87
C GLN A 206 -11.46 -6.89 9.08
N LYS A 207 -11.29 -7.60 10.17
CA LYS A 207 -12.13 -7.45 11.37
C LYS A 207 -11.95 -6.09 12.04
N SER A 208 -10.71 -5.58 12.12
CA SER A 208 -10.39 -4.27 12.71
C SER A 208 -10.64 -3.10 11.75
N ARG A 209 -10.90 -3.36 10.47
CA ARG A 209 -11.01 -2.35 9.41
C ARG A 209 -9.75 -1.48 9.28
N MET A 210 -8.59 -2.02 9.62
CA MET A 210 -7.32 -1.32 9.62
C MET A 210 -7.09 -0.55 8.32
N CYS A 211 -6.80 0.75 8.44
CA CYS A 211 -6.58 1.63 7.31
C CYS A 211 -5.67 2.79 7.69
N MET A 212 -4.54 2.92 7.00
CA MET A 212 -3.58 3.98 7.26
C MET A 212 -4.13 5.37 6.89
N VAL A 213 -4.84 5.49 5.78
CA VAL A 213 -5.55 6.72 5.39
C VAL A 213 -6.66 7.04 6.39
N GLY A 214 -7.44 6.03 6.80
CA GLY A 214 -8.53 6.20 7.76
C GLY A 214 -8.05 6.82 9.08
N GLY A 215 -6.92 6.33 9.61
CA GLY A 215 -6.37 6.86 10.86
C GLY A 215 -6.11 8.36 10.83
N LEU A 216 -5.45 8.88 9.79
CA LEU A 216 -5.18 10.31 9.66
C LEU A 216 -6.42 11.10 9.22
N ARG A 217 -7.18 10.59 8.24
CA ARG A 217 -8.39 11.26 7.74
C ARG A 217 -9.42 11.46 8.84
N ASP A 218 -9.72 10.42 9.62
CA ASP A 218 -10.77 10.46 10.63
C ASP A 218 -10.37 11.36 11.79
N THR A 219 -9.07 11.37 12.15
CA THR A 219 -8.53 12.33 13.12
C THR A 219 -8.67 13.78 12.63
N MET A 220 -8.37 14.06 11.34
CA MET A 220 -8.46 15.42 10.77
C MET A 220 -9.90 15.88 10.57
N MET A 221 -10.81 14.96 10.19
CA MET A 221 -12.20 15.30 9.88
C MET A 221 -13.12 15.29 11.10
N PHE A 222 -12.96 14.33 11.98
CA PHE A 222 -13.91 14.00 13.05
C PHE A 222 -13.28 13.98 14.44
N LYS A 223 -11.96 14.24 14.56
CA LYS A 223 -11.17 14.07 15.78
C LYS A 223 -11.26 12.64 16.36
N ASP A 224 -11.55 11.65 15.50
CA ASP A 224 -11.61 10.24 15.88
C ASP A 224 -10.24 9.59 15.65
N MET A 225 -9.62 9.14 16.72
CA MET A 225 -8.30 8.50 16.70
C MET A 225 -8.38 6.97 16.66
N HIS A 226 -9.58 6.39 16.51
CA HIS A 226 -9.78 4.94 16.60
C HIS A 226 -8.78 4.15 15.72
N LEU A 227 -8.73 4.43 14.43
CA LEU A 227 -7.79 3.76 13.51
C LEU A 227 -6.34 4.22 13.69
N LEU A 228 -6.12 5.45 14.16
CA LEU A 228 -4.76 5.97 14.40
C LEU A 228 -4.04 5.20 15.51
N TRP A 229 -4.74 4.70 16.53
CA TRP A 229 -4.17 3.84 17.56
C TRP A 229 -3.54 2.57 17.01
N GLY A 230 -4.09 1.99 15.95
CA GLY A 230 -3.49 0.85 15.26
C GLY A 230 -2.14 1.20 14.62
N PHE A 231 -2.01 2.40 14.03
CA PHE A 231 -0.76 2.94 13.50
C PHE A 231 0.31 3.11 14.56
N ILE A 232 -0.10 3.74 15.66
CA ILE A 232 0.78 3.96 16.81
C ILE A 232 1.25 2.61 17.37
N ALA A 233 0.35 1.64 17.45
CA ALA A 233 0.68 0.30 17.91
C ALA A 233 1.70 -0.41 17.00
N ILE A 234 1.54 -0.32 15.66
CA ILE A 234 2.53 -0.84 14.71
C ILE A 234 3.87 -0.16 14.93
N PHE A 235 3.89 1.18 14.98
CA PHE A 235 5.10 1.96 15.18
C PHE A 235 5.84 1.57 16.45
N VAL A 236 5.15 1.57 17.59
CA VAL A 236 5.75 1.26 18.90
C VAL A 236 6.28 -0.18 18.93
N THR A 237 5.50 -1.14 18.44
CA THR A 237 5.92 -2.56 18.41
C THR A 237 7.19 -2.74 17.58
N VAL A 238 7.24 -2.15 16.38
CA VAL A 238 8.40 -2.28 15.49
C VAL A 238 9.59 -1.48 16.02
N LEU A 239 9.36 -0.32 16.63
CA LEU A 239 10.42 0.46 17.28
C LEU A 239 11.09 -0.34 18.40
N ILE A 240 10.30 -0.92 19.31
CA ILE A 240 10.80 -1.78 20.38
C ILE A 240 11.58 -2.96 19.82
N GLY A 241 11.03 -3.66 18.81
CA GLY A 241 11.71 -4.78 18.18
C GLY A 241 13.03 -4.40 17.51
N ASN A 242 13.09 -3.25 16.82
CA ASN A 242 14.33 -2.76 16.20
C ASN A 242 15.38 -2.31 17.24
N LEU A 243 14.94 -1.74 18.37
CA LEU A 243 15.85 -1.37 19.47
C LEU A 243 16.45 -2.62 20.12
N ILE A 244 15.63 -3.62 20.44
CA ILE A 244 16.09 -4.89 21.03
C ILE A 244 16.98 -5.65 20.05
N GLY A 245 16.61 -5.70 18.76
CA GLY A 245 17.34 -6.41 17.70
C GLY A 245 18.56 -5.65 17.17
N GLY A 246 18.89 -4.47 17.69
CA GLY A 246 20.04 -3.66 17.25
C GLY A 246 19.92 -3.13 15.81
N SER A 247 18.73 -3.19 15.22
CA SER A 247 18.47 -2.76 13.83
C SER A 247 18.06 -1.29 13.72
N PHE A 248 17.82 -0.62 14.85
CA PHE A 248 17.48 0.79 14.88
C PHE A 248 18.69 1.65 14.53
N LYS A 249 18.56 2.48 13.49
CA LYS A 249 19.60 3.45 13.11
C LYS A 249 18.93 4.77 12.76
N LEU A 250 19.17 5.82 13.53
CA LEU A 250 18.62 7.14 13.28
C LEU A 250 19.41 7.87 12.19
N GLY A 251 18.74 8.43 11.19
CA GLY A 251 19.35 9.27 10.17
C GLY A 251 18.71 9.21 8.80
N PHE A 252 19.23 10.01 7.87
CA PHE A 252 18.79 10.06 6.47
C PHE A 252 19.57 9.09 5.56
N PRO A 253 20.92 9.03 5.60
CA PRO A 253 21.71 8.29 4.63
C PRO A 253 21.67 6.79 4.85
N SER A 254 21.90 6.03 3.77
CA SER A 254 22.10 4.58 3.78
C SER A 254 20.98 3.79 4.47
N ARG A 255 19.74 4.20 4.27
CA ARG A 255 18.60 3.45 4.80
C ARG A 255 18.22 2.30 3.83
N PRO A 256 17.82 1.12 4.34
CA PRO A 256 17.48 -0.01 3.50
C PRO A 256 16.35 0.32 2.51
N VAL A 257 16.65 0.17 1.21
CA VAL A 257 15.70 0.41 0.10
C VAL A 257 14.99 1.77 0.25
N ALA A 258 15.73 2.83 0.49
CA ALA A 258 15.25 4.20 0.66
C ALA A 258 16.19 5.18 -0.03
N HIS A 259 15.72 6.37 -0.31
CA HIS A 259 16.54 7.45 -0.85
C HIS A 259 16.35 8.75 -0.08
N SER A 260 17.38 9.61 -0.12
CA SER A 260 17.41 10.89 0.61
C SER A 260 16.96 12.08 -0.24
N SER A 261 16.28 11.85 -1.36
CA SER A 261 15.70 12.91 -2.20
C SER A 261 14.39 13.42 -1.58
N HIS A 262 14.50 14.34 -0.62
CA HIS A 262 13.40 14.73 0.28
C HIS A 262 12.17 15.29 -0.45
N VAL A 263 12.35 16.16 -1.43
CA VAL A 263 11.24 16.74 -2.21
C VAL A 263 10.38 15.64 -2.85
N TRP A 264 11.05 14.61 -3.40
CA TRP A 264 10.35 13.53 -4.09
C TRP A 264 9.77 12.48 -3.12
N ASN A 265 10.37 12.32 -1.93
CA ASN A 265 9.75 11.59 -0.83
C ASN A 265 8.42 12.26 -0.40
N PHE A 266 8.42 13.59 -0.28
CA PHE A 266 7.24 14.36 0.07
C PHE A 266 6.18 14.29 -1.03
N LEU A 267 6.52 14.63 -2.28
CA LEU A 267 5.56 14.68 -3.39
C LEU A 267 5.02 13.31 -3.77
N GLY A 268 5.85 12.27 -3.76
CA GLY A 268 5.40 10.88 -3.99
C GLY A 268 4.37 10.44 -2.96
N MET A 269 4.63 10.70 -1.68
CA MET A 269 3.70 10.35 -0.61
C MET A 269 2.48 11.28 -0.56
N LEU A 270 2.59 12.54 -1.00
CA LEU A 270 1.45 13.44 -1.19
C LEU A 270 0.49 12.88 -2.25
N LEU A 271 1.03 12.46 -3.40
CA LEU A 271 0.25 11.81 -4.46
C LEU A 271 -0.43 10.53 -3.96
N ALA A 272 0.34 9.67 -3.28
CA ALA A 272 -0.17 8.42 -2.72
C ALA A 272 -1.26 8.66 -1.66
N GLY A 273 -1.09 9.64 -0.79
CA GLY A 273 -2.05 10.01 0.24
C GLY A 273 -3.34 10.59 -0.33
N TRP A 274 -3.21 11.53 -1.27
CA TRP A 274 -4.36 12.17 -1.91
C TRP A 274 -5.19 11.15 -2.71
N GLY A 275 -4.55 10.39 -3.62
CA GLY A 275 -5.25 9.34 -4.37
C GLY A 275 -5.91 8.31 -3.46
N SER A 276 -5.23 7.87 -2.40
CA SER A 276 -5.75 6.87 -1.46
C SER A 276 -6.97 7.37 -0.68
N VAL A 277 -7.01 8.64 -0.28
CA VAL A 277 -8.19 9.17 0.43
C VAL A 277 -9.40 9.30 -0.49
N LEU A 278 -9.19 9.64 -1.77
CA LEU A 278 -10.26 9.67 -2.78
C LEU A 278 -10.80 8.25 -3.09
N LEU A 279 -9.93 7.25 -3.07
CA LEU A 279 -10.29 5.83 -3.23
C LEU A 279 -10.98 5.24 -1.99
N GLY A 280 -10.98 5.96 -0.86
CA GLY A 280 -11.59 5.54 0.40
C GLY A 280 -10.72 4.60 1.25
N GLY A 281 -9.43 4.43 0.91
CA GLY A 281 -8.52 3.60 1.72
C GLY A 281 -7.12 3.48 1.13
N CYS A 282 -6.13 3.23 2.00
CA CYS A 282 -4.75 2.98 1.60
C CYS A 282 -4.61 1.65 0.81
N PRO A 283 -3.46 1.39 0.17
CA PRO A 283 -3.23 0.13 -0.56
C PRO A 283 -3.57 -1.13 0.25
N LEU A 284 -3.17 -1.22 1.52
CA LEU A 284 -3.57 -2.32 2.39
C LEU A 284 -5.11 -2.45 2.45
N ARG A 285 -5.82 -1.34 2.69
CA ARG A 285 -7.28 -1.37 2.81
C ARG A 285 -7.95 -1.79 1.51
N GLN A 286 -7.40 -1.44 0.35
CA GLN A 286 -7.94 -1.87 -0.95
C GLN A 286 -7.84 -3.39 -1.12
N LEU A 287 -6.71 -4.03 -0.75
CA LEU A 287 -6.57 -5.51 -0.75
C LEU A 287 -7.61 -6.17 0.17
N ILE A 288 -7.73 -5.66 1.38
CA ILE A 288 -8.66 -6.20 2.39
C ILE A 288 -10.12 -6.06 1.94
N LEU A 289 -10.50 -4.91 1.37
CA LEU A 289 -11.84 -4.69 0.83
C LEU A 289 -12.13 -5.60 -0.37
N ALA A 290 -11.17 -5.77 -1.27
CA ALA A 290 -11.32 -6.66 -2.42
C ALA A 290 -11.48 -8.12 -1.97
N GLY A 291 -10.74 -8.58 -0.97
CA GLY A 291 -10.94 -9.88 -0.34
C GLY A 291 -12.33 -10.04 0.28
N SER A 292 -12.91 -8.99 0.85
CA SER A 292 -14.25 -9.01 1.44
C SER A 292 -15.41 -8.86 0.43
N GLY A 293 -15.13 -8.94 -0.88
CA GLY A 293 -16.13 -8.95 -1.94
C GLY A 293 -16.36 -7.61 -2.65
N ASN A 294 -15.53 -6.60 -2.40
CA ASN A 294 -15.65 -5.30 -3.07
C ASN A 294 -14.88 -5.31 -4.40
N ALA A 295 -15.60 -5.49 -5.52
CA ALA A 295 -15.03 -5.48 -6.85
C ALA A 295 -14.46 -4.11 -7.26
N ASP A 296 -15.01 -2.99 -6.77
CA ASP A 296 -14.45 -1.66 -6.98
C ASP A 296 -13.02 -1.54 -6.40
N SER A 297 -12.77 -2.17 -5.25
CA SER A 297 -11.44 -2.26 -4.67
C SER A 297 -10.53 -3.22 -5.44
N ALA A 298 -11.08 -4.31 -6.01
CA ALA A 298 -10.32 -5.18 -6.90
C ALA A 298 -9.82 -4.42 -8.14
N VAL A 299 -10.68 -3.59 -8.76
CA VAL A 299 -10.27 -2.70 -9.87
C VAL A 299 -9.15 -1.74 -9.44
N THR A 300 -9.23 -1.19 -8.22
CA THR A 300 -8.17 -0.34 -7.68
C THR A 300 -6.85 -1.12 -7.53
N VAL A 301 -6.89 -2.36 -7.01
CA VAL A 301 -5.72 -3.24 -6.89
C VAL A 301 -5.09 -3.55 -8.25
N PHE A 302 -5.91 -3.88 -9.26
CA PHE A 302 -5.41 -4.06 -10.62
C PHE A 302 -4.78 -2.78 -11.17
N GLY A 303 -5.36 -1.60 -10.89
CA GLY A 303 -4.75 -0.32 -11.21
C GLY A 303 -3.40 -0.13 -10.53
N MET A 304 -3.25 -0.52 -9.27
CA MET A 304 -1.97 -0.47 -8.54
C MET A 304 -0.93 -1.41 -9.18
N ILE A 305 -1.29 -2.65 -9.49
CA ILE A 305 -0.38 -3.62 -10.13
C ILE A 305 0.09 -3.12 -11.49
N VAL A 306 -0.83 -2.61 -12.33
CA VAL A 306 -0.48 -2.03 -13.63
C VAL A 306 0.35 -0.75 -13.46
N GLY A 307 0.03 0.09 -12.49
CA GLY A 307 0.83 1.27 -12.14
C GLY A 307 2.26 0.92 -11.73
N ALA A 308 2.45 -0.18 -11.00
CA ALA A 308 3.77 -0.69 -10.64
C ALA A 308 4.55 -1.19 -11.86
N ALA A 309 3.88 -1.94 -12.75
CA ALA A 309 4.47 -2.39 -14.00
C ALA A 309 4.91 -1.20 -14.88
N PHE A 310 4.02 -0.21 -15.01
CA PHE A 310 4.30 1.02 -15.76
C PHE A 310 5.49 1.78 -15.16
N ALA A 311 5.51 1.93 -13.82
CA ALA A 311 6.59 2.62 -13.12
C ALA A 311 7.96 1.98 -13.40
N HIS A 312 8.05 0.65 -13.44
CA HIS A 312 9.31 -0.03 -13.70
C HIS A 312 9.69 -0.08 -15.19
N ASN A 313 8.74 -0.31 -16.09
CA ASN A 313 9.01 -0.34 -17.52
C ASN A 313 9.47 1.02 -18.07
N PHE A 314 8.99 2.13 -17.49
CA PHE A 314 9.36 3.49 -17.94
C PHE A 314 10.37 4.19 -17.02
N GLY A 315 10.88 3.50 -15.99
CA GLY A 315 11.89 4.04 -15.08
C GLY A 315 11.36 5.20 -14.21
N LEU A 316 10.10 5.13 -13.78
CA LEU A 316 9.45 6.15 -12.95
C LEU A 316 9.63 5.89 -11.44
N ALA A 317 9.94 4.66 -11.06
CA ALA A 317 10.16 4.27 -9.67
C ALA A 317 11.44 4.91 -9.12
N GLY A 318 11.48 5.09 -7.78
CA GLY A 318 12.68 5.54 -7.08
C GLY A 318 13.79 4.49 -7.08
N ASN A 319 15.03 4.96 -7.02
CA ASN A 319 16.20 4.16 -6.76
C ASN A 319 16.69 4.43 -5.34
N ALA A 320 17.08 3.41 -4.61
CA ALA A 320 17.65 3.56 -3.28
C ALA A 320 19.00 4.27 -3.33
N ASP A 321 19.36 4.90 -2.21
CA ASP A 321 20.73 5.39 -2.03
C ASP A 321 21.72 4.21 -2.14
N SER A 322 22.89 4.47 -2.66
CA SER A 322 23.95 3.48 -2.85
C SER A 322 25.31 4.03 -2.40
N VAL A 323 26.28 3.14 -2.32
CA VAL A 323 27.68 3.53 -2.15
C VAL A 323 28.40 3.16 -3.45
N SER A 324 29.15 4.11 -4.03
CA SER A 324 29.94 3.87 -5.22
C SER A 324 31.11 2.91 -4.95
N GLU A 325 31.76 2.39 -5.99
CA GLU A 325 32.96 1.57 -5.86
C GLU A 325 34.10 2.33 -5.17
N ALA A 326 34.13 3.65 -5.27
CA ALA A 326 35.08 4.52 -4.56
C ALA A 326 34.73 4.77 -3.10
N GLY A 327 33.64 4.18 -2.58
CA GLY A 327 33.20 4.38 -1.20
C GLY A 327 32.38 5.65 -0.97
N GLU A 328 32.06 6.42 -2.03
CA GLU A 328 31.29 7.65 -1.93
C GLU A 328 29.79 7.36 -1.83
N TYR A 329 29.10 8.14 -1.00
CA TYR A 329 27.65 8.07 -0.88
C TYR A 329 26.96 8.72 -2.08
N VAL A 330 26.15 7.93 -2.79
CA VAL A 330 25.37 8.38 -3.94
C VAL A 330 23.90 8.45 -3.53
N VAL A 331 23.36 9.67 -3.56
CA VAL A 331 21.93 9.90 -3.28
C VAL A 331 21.09 9.30 -4.40
N GLY A 332 20.20 8.40 -4.03
CA GLY A 332 19.19 7.86 -4.93
C GLY A 332 18.07 8.87 -5.23
N GLY A 333 16.95 8.38 -5.68
CA GLY A 333 15.77 9.18 -5.97
C GLY A 333 15.09 8.77 -7.26
N ILE A 334 14.22 9.60 -7.78
CA ILE A 334 13.50 9.34 -9.02
C ILE A 334 14.15 9.99 -10.23
N SER A 335 14.07 9.34 -11.38
CA SER A 335 14.52 9.85 -12.67
C SER A 335 13.73 11.11 -13.09
N THR A 336 14.22 11.83 -14.09
CA THR A 336 13.47 12.96 -14.67
C THR A 336 12.09 12.53 -15.17
N LYS A 337 11.97 11.34 -15.77
CA LYS A 337 10.67 10.77 -16.17
C LYS A 337 9.76 10.50 -14.96
N GLY A 338 10.33 10.00 -13.87
CA GLY A 338 9.61 9.80 -12.62
C GLY A 338 9.13 11.11 -12.00
N LYS A 339 9.96 12.17 -12.05
CA LYS A 339 9.57 13.51 -11.58
C LYS A 339 8.36 14.04 -12.35
N VAL A 340 8.39 13.94 -13.67
CA VAL A 340 7.28 14.34 -14.55
C VAL A 340 6.03 13.50 -14.23
N ALA A 341 6.17 12.20 -14.05
CA ALA A 341 5.04 11.31 -13.73
C ALA A 341 4.37 11.65 -12.40
N VAL A 342 5.14 11.97 -11.36
CA VAL A 342 4.60 12.38 -10.05
C VAL A 342 3.86 13.72 -10.17
N ILE A 343 4.44 14.72 -10.86
CA ILE A 343 3.79 16.02 -11.08
C ILE A 343 2.50 15.85 -11.89
N LEU A 344 2.56 15.09 -13.00
CA LEU A 344 1.38 14.79 -13.83
C LEU A 344 0.31 14.06 -13.03
N GLY A 345 0.71 13.11 -12.19
CA GLY A 345 -0.20 12.41 -11.28
C GLY A 345 -0.92 13.35 -10.32
N ILE A 346 -0.20 14.30 -9.71
CA ILE A 346 -0.78 15.33 -8.82
C ILE A 346 -1.79 16.18 -9.60
N VAL A 347 -1.46 16.62 -10.82
CA VAL A 347 -2.36 17.41 -11.67
C VAL A 347 -3.62 16.60 -12.02
N ILE A 348 -3.46 15.34 -12.44
CA ILE A 348 -4.61 14.47 -12.77
C ILE A 348 -5.50 14.25 -11.55
N VAL A 349 -4.92 13.95 -10.38
CA VAL A 349 -5.68 13.78 -9.14
C VAL A 349 -6.42 15.06 -8.75
N LEU A 350 -5.79 16.24 -8.96
CA LEU A 350 -6.44 17.53 -8.75
C LEU A 350 -7.63 17.72 -9.69
N VAL A 351 -7.47 17.47 -10.98
CA VAL A 351 -8.55 17.60 -11.98
C VAL A 351 -9.69 16.63 -11.66
N VAL A 352 -9.38 15.37 -11.36
CA VAL A 352 -10.37 14.37 -10.95
C VAL A 352 -11.12 14.81 -9.69
N SER A 353 -10.40 15.35 -8.71
CA SER A 353 -10.99 15.87 -7.47
C SER A 353 -11.96 17.02 -7.73
N TYR A 354 -11.55 17.97 -8.58
CA TYR A 354 -12.34 19.15 -8.92
C TYR A 354 -13.62 18.79 -9.69
N VAL A 355 -13.47 18.06 -10.81
CA VAL A 355 -14.60 17.69 -11.69
C VAL A 355 -15.66 16.85 -10.95
N ASN A 356 -15.23 15.90 -10.11
CA ASN A 356 -16.17 15.05 -9.37
C ASN A 356 -16.77 15.72 -8.13
N SER A 357 -16.22 16.86 -7.69
CA SER A 357 -16.84 17.71 -6.65
C SER A 357 -17.93 18.62 -7.22
N MET A 358 -17.74 19.17 -8.43
CA MET A 358 -18.69 20.08 -9.07
C MET A 358 -19.98 19.40 -9.52
N LYS A 359 -19.92 18.22 -10.09
CA LYS A 359 -21.09 17.44 -10.55
C LYS A 359 -22.19 17.30 -9.48
N LYS A 360 -21.83 17.35 -8.21
CA LYS A 360 -22.80 17.26 -7.10
C LYS A 360 -23.39 18.61 -6.71
N GLN A 361 -22.70 19.71 -6.98
CA GLN A 361 -23.27 21.05 -6.75
C GLN A 361 -24.34 21.37 -7.80
N GLU A 362 -24.09 21.06 -9.07
CA GLU A 362 -25.09 21.24 -10.14
C GLU A 362 -26.34 20.38 -9.94
N ALA A 363 -26.19 19.12 -9.50
CA ALA A 363 -27.32 18.25 -9.17
C ALA A 363 -28.14 18.72 -7.96
N LYS A 364 -27.59 19.56 -7.08
CA LYS A 364 -28.31 20.18 -5.95
C LYS A 364 -29.02 21.51 -6.31
N THR A 365 -28.54 22.19 -7.36
CA THR A 365 -29.11 23.47 -7.81
C THR A 365 -30.25 23.26 -8.82
N ASN A 366 -30.28 22.09 -9.50
CA ASN A 366 -31.27 21.76 -10.53
C ASN A 366 -32.35 20.76 -10.06
N GLY A 367 -32.43 20.41 -8.79
CA GLY A 367 -33.45 19.57 -8.16
C GLY A 367 -33.98 20.18 -6.89
#